data_470eee1180448dcdff74d7c8ca05fe78
#
_entry.id   470eee1180448dcdff74d7c8ca05fe78
#
_cell.length_a   1.000
_cell.length_b   1.000
_cell.length_c   1.000
_cell.angle_alpha   90.00
_cell.angle_beta   90.00
_cell.angle_gamma   90.00
#
_symmetry.space_group_name_H-M   'P 1'
#
loop_
_entity.id
_entity.type
_entity.pdbx_description
1 polymer ?
#
loop_
_entity_poly.entity_id
_entity_poly.type
_entity_poly.pdbx_seq_one_letter_code
_entity_poly.pdbx_strand_id
1 'polypeptide(L)'
;DDEQLTLELNRYNLEYNLTPVALAAAPFLTLEEEMCRKLGALRALAAQQAAQVVPIGILPTLRRDEFGPACMTPKRRFAALVAQLIARRGRHFTGALPGGSRAVR
;
A
#
# COMPACT_ATOMS: atom_id res chain seq x y z
N ASP A 1 -13.34 7.78 12.93
CA ASP A 1 -11.93 7.71 12.53
C ASP A 1 -11.33 6.42 13.06
N ASP A 2 -10.65 5.66 12.21
CA ASP A 2 -9.94 4.44 12.59
C ASP A 2 -8.44 4.76 12.56
N GLU A 3 -7.84 4.91 13.74
CA GLU A 3 -6.42 5.29 13.87
C GLU A 3 -5.46 4.21 13.36
N GLN A 4 -5.94 2.98 13.23
CA GLN A 4 -5.18 1.85 12.68
C GLN A 4 -5.09 1.89 11.14
N LEU A 5 -5.98 2.65 10.48
CA LEU A 5 -5.99 2.80 9.05
C LEU A 5 -5.20 4.03 8.63
N THR A 6 -4.14 3.85 7.87
CA THR A 6 -3.27 4.93 7.44
C THR A 6 -3.18 5.01 5.92
N LEU A 7 -2.88 6.23 5.44
CA LEU A 7 -2.63 6.48 4.03
C LEU A 7 -1.18 6.14 3.69
N GLU A 8 -1.01 5.32 2.69
CA GLU A 8 0.27 4.95 2.12
C GLU A 8 0.81 5.95 1.09
N LEU A 9 2.03 5.71 0.62
CA LEU A 9 2.71 6.53 -0.37
C LEU A 9 1.86 6.74 -1.63
N ASN A 10 1.25 5.67 -2.13
CA ASN A 10 0.38 5.72 -3.29
C ASN A 10 -1.09 5.85 -2.88
N ARG A 11 -1.86 6.65 -3.62
CA ARG A 11 -3.27 6.93 -3.34
C ARG A 11 -4.19 5.71 -3.37
N TYR A 12 -3.79 4.66 -4.07
CA TYR A 12 -4.55 3.42 -4.21
C TYR A 12 -4.20 2.38 -3.13
N ASN A 13 -3.24 2.69 -2.25
CA ASN A 13 -2.86 1.82 -1.14
C ASN A 13 -3.40 2.35 0.18
N LEU A 14 -3.94 1.43 0.97
CA LEU A 14 -4.27 1.64 2.37
C LEU A 14 -3.40 0.71 3.21
N GLU A 15 -2.86 1.22 4.28
CA GLU A 15 -2.13 0.45 5.29
C GLU A 15 -3.01 0.28 6.51
N TYR A 16 -3.11 -0.94 6.99
CA TYR A 16 -3.82 -1.25 8.22
C TYR A 16 -2.86 -1.84 9.25
N ASN A 17 -2.75 -1.18 10.39
CA ASN A 17 -1.92 -1.61 11.51
C ASN A 17 -2.75 -2.47 12.46
N LEU A 18 -2.54 -3.79 12.43
CA LEU A 18 -3.23 -4.70 13.35
C LEU A 18 -2.83 -4.45 14.81
N THR A 19 -3.75 -4.75 15.72
CA THR A 19 -3.48 -4.65 17.15
C THR A 19 -2.37 -5.61 17.56
N PRO A 20 -1.32 -5.15 18.26
CA PRO A 20 -0.29 -6.05 18.76
C PRO A 20 -0.88 -7.08 19.71
N VAL A 21 -0.56 -8.35 19.51
CA VAL A 21 -1.00 -9.45 20.36
C VAL A 21 0.20 -10.16 20.99
N ALA A 22 0.02 -10.68 22.21
CA ALA A 22 1.03 -11.53 22.83
C ALA A 22 1.21 -12.83 22.04
N LEU A 23 2.46 -13.30 21.92
CA LEU A 23 2.78 -14.59 21.29
C LEU A 23 2.44 -15.76 22.23
N ALA A 24 1.17 -15.82 22.65
CA ALA A 24 0.65 -16.84 23.54
C ALA A 24 -0.70 -17.35 23.01
N ALA A 25 -1.07 -18.58 23.36
CA ALA A 25 -2.30 -19.23 22.90
C ALA A 25 -2.42 -19.28 21.36
N ALA A 26 -3.38 -18.56 20.78
CA ALA A 26 -3.66 -18.57 19.33
C ALA A 26 -3.55 -17.14 18.73
N PRO A 27 -2.37 -16.51 18.73
CA PRO A 27 -2.21 -15.11 18.33
C PRO A 27 -2.60 -14.86 16.86
N PHE A 28 -2.30 -15.81 15.98
CA PHE A 28 -2.63 -15.67 14.57
C PHE A 28 -4.12 -15.74 14.29
N LEU A 29 -4.87 -16.52 15.06
CA LEU A 29 -6.33 -16.55 14.95
C LEU A 29 -6.95 -15.21 15.35
N THR A 30 -6.47 -14.60 16.43
CA THR A 30 -6.91 -13.27 16.87
C THR A 30 -6.63 -12.21 15.81
N LEU A 31 -5.45 -12.24 15.18
CA LEU A 31 -5.09 -11.32 14.09
C LEU A 31 -5.94 -11.54 12.85
N GLU A 32 -6.21 -12.79 12.49
CA GLU A 32 -7.07 -13.16 11.37
C GLU A 32 -8.50 -12.63 11.56
N GLU A 33 -9.07 -12.84 12.74
CA GLU A 33 -10.41 -12.35 13.09
C GLU A 33 -10.49 -10.81 13.01
N GLU A 34 -9.49 -10.11 13.53
CA GLU A 34 -9.39 -8.65 13.42
C GLU A 34 -9.32 -8.22 11.97
N MET A 35 -8.44 -8.82 11.18
CA MET A 35 -8.26 -8.49 9.76
C MET A 35 -9.54 -8.75 8.95
N CYS A 36 -10.19 -9.88 9.15
CA CYS A 36 -11.44 -10.23 8.46
C CYS A 36 -12.56 -9.22 8.78
N ARG A 37 -12.71 -8.85 10.04
CA ARG A 37 -13.70 -7.87 10.49
C ARG A 37 -13.44 -6.49 9.87
N LYS A 38 -12.20 -6.02 9.91
CA LYS A 38 -11.81 -4.71 9.36
C LYS A 38 -11.92 -4.66 7.85
N LEU A 39 -11.48 -5.70 7.16
CA LEU A 39 -11.60 -5.84 5.71
C LEU A 39 -13.08 -5.84 5.28
N GLY A 40 -13.95 -6.52 6.03
CA GLY A 40 -15.39 -6.50 5.81
C GLY A 40 -15.98 -5.08 5.90
N ALA A 41 -15.61 -4.32 6.93
CA ALA A 41 -16.03 -2.94 7.10
C ALA A 41 -15.52 -2.03 5.96
N LEU A 42 -14.26 -2.15 5.57
CA LEU A 42 -13.69 -1.39 4.46
C LEU A 42 -14.38 -1.70 3.13
N ARG A 43 -14.67 -2.98 2.87
CA ARG A 43 -15.41 -3.40 1.66
C ARG A 43 -16.82 -2.83 1.61
N ALA A 44 -17.51 -2.79 2.74
CA ALA A 44 -18.84 -2.19 2.83
C ALA A 44 -18.81 -0.68 2.52
N LEU A 45 -17.81 0.04 3.01
CA LEU A 45 -17.61 1.45 2.70
C LEU A 45 -17.24 1.67 1.23
N ALA A 46 -16.34 0.85 0.68
CA ALA A 46 -15.90 0.95 -0.71
C ALA A 46 -17.05 0.70 -1.69
N ALA A 47 -17.95 -0.26 -1.38
CA ALA A 47 -19.11 -0.57 -2.19
C ALA A 47 -20.04 0.64 -2.37
N GLN A 48 -20.13 1.52 -1.37
CA GLN A 48 -20.93 2.76 -1.46
C GLN A 48 -20.34 3.76 -2.48
N GLN A 49 -19.07 3.59 -2.86
CA GLN A 49 -18.37 4.40 -3.83
C GLN A 49 -18.08 3.66 -5.15
N ALA A 50 -18.79 2.55 -5.40
CA ALA A 50 -18.56 1.65 -6.54
C ALA A 50 -17.08 1.20 -6.66
N ALA A 51 -16.39 1.07 -5.53
CA ALA A 51 -15.00 0.64 -5.42
C ALA A 51 -14.87 -0.72 -4.72
N GLN A 52 -13.70 -1.33 -4.83
CA GLN A 52 -13.38 -2.59 -4.18
C GLN A 52 -12.08 -2.46 -3.36
N VAL A 53 -12.05 -3.15 -2.23
CA VAL A 53 -10.83 -3.31 -1.41
C VAL A 53 -10.34 -4.74 -1.53
N VAL A 54 -9.10 -4.89 -1.95
CA VAL A 54 -8.46 -6.19 -2.18
C VAL A 54 -7.16 -6.26 -1.37
N PRO A 55 -7.00 -7.23 -0.48
CA PRO A 55 -5.72 -7.49 0.17
C PRO A 55 -4.76 -8.11 -0.85
N ILE A 56 -3.71 -7.37 -1.20
CA ILE A 56 -2.76 -7.80 -2.22
C ILE A 56 -1.38 -7.23 -1.91
N GLY A 57 -0.33 -8.00 -2.14
CA GLY A 57 1.03 -7.54 -1.92
C GLY A 57 1.50 -6.51 -2.95
N ILE A 58 1.23 -6.78 -4.22
CA ILE A 58 1.52 -5.85 -5.32
C ILE A 58 0.32 -5.86 -6.25
N LEU A 59 -0.21 -4.68 -6.58
CA LEU A 59 -1.31 -4.56 -7.52
C LEU A 59 -0.82 -4.82 -8.96
N PRO A 60 -1.19 -5.97 -9.58
CA PRO A 60 -0.61 -6.40 -10.85
C PRO A 60 -1.18 -5.63 -12.06
N THR A 61 -2.25 -4.89 -11.86
CA THR A 61 -2.96 -4.13 -12.90
C THR A 61 -2.45 -2.71 -13.07
N LEU A 62 -1.42 -2.31 -12.30
CA LEU A 62 -0.85 -0.97 -12.38
C LEU A 62 -0.22 -0.72 -13.75
N ARG A 63 -0.60 0.40 -14.34
CA ARG A 63 -0.06 0.91 -15.60
C ARG A 63 1.09 1.88 -15.33
N ARG A 64 1.92 2.11 -16.32
CA ARG A 64 3.10 2.97 -16.18
C ARG A 64 2.77 4.41 -15.80
N ASP A 65 1.65 4.92 -16.28
CA ASP A 65 1.15 6.27 -15.98
C ASP A 65 0.54 6.39 -14.56
N GLU A 66 0.32 5.27 -13.89
CA GLU A 66 -0.17 5.21 -12.50
C GLU A 66 0.96 5.24 -11.47
N PHE A 67 2.20 5.39 -11.90
CA PHE A 67 3.36 5.63 -11.05
C PHE A 67 3.77 7.11 -11.09
N GLY A 68 4.37 7.56 -10.01
CA GLY A 68 4.95 8.90 -9.94
C GLY A 68 4.16 9.89 -9.09
N PRO A 69 4.57 11.16 -9.08
CA PRO A 69 4.07 12.16 -8.12
C PRO A 69 2.56 12.40 -8.18
N ALA A 70 1.95 12.27 -9.37
CA ALA A 70 0.51 12.47 -9.56
C ALA A 70 -0.34 11.42 -8.83
N CYS A 71 0.20 10.21 -8.64
CA CYS A 71 -0.47 9.10 -7.97
C CYS A 71 -0.07 8.96 -6.51
N MET A 72 0.76 9.85 -6.00
CA MET A 72 1.15 9.87 -4.61
C MET A 72 0.10 10.53 -3.72
N THR A 73 0.01 10.05 -2.51
CA THR A 73 -0.79 10.70 -1.47
C THR A 73 -0.18 12.09 -1.18
N PRO A 74 -0.98 13.19 -1.23
CA PRO A 74 -0.48 14.56 -1.14
C PRO A 74 -0.08 14.93 0.30
N LYS A 75 0.94 14.27 0.82
CA LYS A 75 1.54 14.57 2.14
C LYS A 75 2.98 15.03 1.99
N ARG A 76 3.36 16.09 2.71
CA ARG A 76 4.72 16.65 2.69
C ARG A 76 5.80 15.60 2.99
N ARG A 77 5.53 14.68 3.92
CA ARG A 77 6.46 13.59 4.28
C ARG A 77 6.80 12.69 3.09
N PHE A 78 5.83 12.39 2.25
CA PHE A 78 6.04 11.52 1.09
C PHE A 78 6.83 12.23 -0.02
N ALA A 79 6.52 13.50 -0.28
CA ALA A 79 7.30 14.30 -1.21
C ALA A 79 8.76 14.44 -0.75
N ALA A 80 8.99 14.70 0.53
CA ALA A 80 10.34 14.77 1.09
C ALA A 80 11.10 13.45 1.00
N LEU A 81 10.43 12.32 1.29
CA LEU A 81 11.02 10.99 1.17
C LEU A 81 11.50 10.70 -0.25
N VAL A 82 10.65 10.94 -1.25
CA VAL A 82 11.00 10.70 -2.66
C VAL A 82 12.12 11.61 -3.12
N ALA A 83 12.07 12.90 -2.77
CA ALA A 83 13.13 13.85 -3.10
C ALA A 83 14.48 13.41 -2.50
N GLN A 84 14.51 12.95 -1.25
CA GLN A 84 15.72 12.46 -0.62
C GLN A 84 16.24 11.15 -1.22
N LEU A 85 15.35 10.23 -1.58
CA LEU A 85 15.75 9.00 -2.26
C LEU A 85 16.41 9.27 -3.62
N ILE A 86 15.82 10.18 -4.41
CA ILE A 86 16.38 10.60 -5.70
C ILE A 86 17.74 11.29 -5.49
N ALA A 87 17.83 12.22 -4.53
CA ALA A 87 19.07 12.94 -4.24
C ALA A 87 20.22 12.00 -3.82
N ARG A 88 19.92 11.00 -2.97
CA ARG A 88 20.94 10.04 -2.50
C ARG A 88 21.40 9.05 -3.58
N ARG A 89 20.51 8.68 -4.51
CA ARG A 89 20.85 7.75 -5.59
C ARG A 89 21.42 8.42 -6.83
N GLY A 90 21.26 9.72 -6.99
CA GLY A 90 21.71 10.49 -8.15
C GLY A 90 21.01 10.15 -9.47
N ARG A 91 19.98 9.29 -9.45
CA ARG A 91 19.20 8.88 -10.64
C ARG A 91 17.90 8.20 -10.27
N HIS A 92 16.95 8.20 -11.19
CA HIS A 92 15.73 7.41 -11.08
C HIS A 92 16.01 5.90 -11.01
N PHE A 93 15.12 5.17 -10.35
CA PHE A 93 15.21 3.72 -10.25
C PHE A 93 15.05 3.10 -11.65
N THR A 94 16.06 2.41 -12.11
CA THR A 94 15.93 1.48 -13.24
C THR A 94 16.03 0.07 -12.66
N GLY A 95 14.96 -0.71 -12.74
CA GLY A 95 14.93 -2.11 -12.33
C GLY A 95 14.87 -3.01 -13.56
N ALA A 96 15.70 -4.02 -13.64
CA ALA A 96 15.51 -5.15 -14.52
C ALA A 96 14.76 -6.24 -13.75
N LEU A 97 13.62 -6.69 -14.25
CA LEU A 97 12.94 -7.86 -13.70
C LEU A 97 13.63 -9.11 -14.26
N PRO A 98 14.06 -10.06 -13.40
CA PRO A 98 14.59 -11.34 -13.86
C PRO A 98 13.51 -12.05 -14.70
N GLY A 99 13.83 -12.41 -15.94
CA GLY A 99 12.94 -13.13 -16.86
C GLY A 99 12.13 -12.28 -17.83
N GLY A 100 12.21 -10.97 -17.77
CA GLY A 100 11.58 -10.07 -18.72
C GLY A 100 12.53 -9.61 -19.83
N SER A 101 12.17 -9.80 -21.09
CA SER A 101 12.95 -9.36 -22.25
C SER A 101 12.84 -7.84 -22.52
N ARG A 102 12.28 -7.04 -21.62
CA ARG A 102 12.17 -5.59 -21.77
C ARG A 102 12.60 -4.85 -20.49
N ALA A 103 13.66 -4.06 -20.62
CA ALA A 103 14.01 -3.07 -19.62
C ALA A 103 12.87 -2.04 -19.51
N VAL A 104 12.31 -1.89 -18.31
CA VAL A 104 11.41 -0.78 -18.00
C VAL A 104 12.30 0.43 -17.74
N ARG A 105 12.27 1.40 -18.64
CA ARG A 105 12.93 2.70 -18.50
C ARG A 105 12.09 3.64 -17.66
#